data_cb469c7a2125ff4015af54a67d4a4cee
#
_entry.id   cb469c7a2125ff4015af54a67d4a4cee
#
_cell.length_a   1.000
_cell.length_b   1.000
_cell.length_c   1.000
_cell.angle_alpha   90.00
_cell.angle_beta   90.00
_cell.angle_gamma   90.00
#
_symmetry.space_group_name_H-M   'P 1'
#
loop_
_entity.id
_entity.type
_entity.pdbx_description
1 polymer ?
#
loop_
_entity_poly.entity_id
_entity_poly.type
_entity_poly.pdbx_seq_one_letter_code
_entity_poly.pdbx_strand_id
1 'polypeptide(L)'
;REQLPGVPVLALTATATPEVVDDIQGRLLFQKKNVFRKSFVRPNLAYIVRRTEDKLGTLAYILGKVPGTAIVYARNRKLTKEVAIFLQQSGISADFFHAGLSREEKVIRQSRWKNNECRVIVATNAFGMGIDKPDVRLVIHLDMPESLEEYFQEAGRAGRDSRKAFAVALCTDTDSFHLRKRIDDEFPEKKLIGKVYEALGDYFRIQEGQGKDIVYNFELTDFYSTCQFPPLQVHHALKLLELSGYIEYCEGMDESSFQTAPQITYTH
;
A
#
# COMPACT_ATOMS: atom_id res chain seq x y z
N ARG A 1 18.32 -17.83 -3.22
CA ARG A 1 18.70 -18.87 -4.20
C ARG A 1 20.09 -19.42 -3.92
N GLU A 2 21.01 -18.58 -3.53
CA GLU A 2 22.39 -18.98 -3.16
C GLU A 2 22.41 -20.01 -2.03
N GLN A 3 21.56 -19.84 -1.02
CA GLN A 3 21.44 -20.75 0.14
C GLN A 3 20.73 -22.08 -0.20
N LEU A 4 19.95 -22.12 -1.27
CA LEU A 4 19.15 -23.27 -1.67
C LEU A 4 19.33 -23.59 -3.16
N PRO A 5 20.54 -23.95 -3.61
CA PRO A 5 20.80 -24.32 -5.00
C PRO A 5 20.06 -25.64 -5.32
N GLY A 6 19.41 -25.71 -6.45
CA GLY A 6 18.72 -26.93 -6.91
C GLY A 6 17.30 -27.16 -6.37
N VAL A 7 16.83 -26.39 -5.37
CA VAL A 7 15.45 -26.50 -4.90
C VAL A 7 14.49 -25.93 -5.97
N PRO A 8 13.42 -26.64 -6.36
CA PRO A 8 12.40 -26.10 -7.25
C PRO A 8 11.74 -24.85 -6.64
N VAL A 9 11.55 -23.80 -7.46
CA VAL A 9 10.91 -22.55 -7.03
C VAL A 9 9.65 -22.35 -7.86
N LEU A 10 8.53 -22.10 -7.18
CA LEU A 10 7.28 -21.66 -7.75
C LEU A 10 6.99 -20.22 -7.26
N ALA A 11 7.03 -19.26 -8.18
CA ALA A 11 6.64 -17.90 -7.91
C ALA A 11 5.18 -17.68 -8.31
N LEU A 12 4.35 -17.20 -7.38
CA LEU A 12 2.93 -16.93 -7.60
C LEU A 12 2.65 -15.45 -7.38
N THR A 13 2.03 -14.83 -8.36
CA THR A 13 1.57 -13.44 -8.27
C THR A 13 0.29 -13.24 -9.06
N ALA A 14 -0.55 -12.31 -8.62
CA ALA A 14 -1.79 -11.95 -9.32
C ALA A 14 -1.64 -10.69 -10.18
N THR A 15 -0.54 -9.93 -10.06
CA THR A 15 -0.44 -8.55 -10.58
C THR A 15 0.88 -8.23 -11.26
N ALA A 16 1.72 -9.25 -11.58
CA ALA A 16 3.02 -9.01 -12.20
C ALA A 16 2.87 -8.50 -13.64
N THR A 17 3.53 -7.36 -13.93
CA THR A 17 3.76 -6.91 -15.30
C THR A 17 4.78 -7.80 -16.02
N PRO A 18 4.90 -7.73 -17.35
CA PRO A 18 5.93 -8.49 -18.08
C PRO A 18 7.34 -8.27 -17.54
N GLU A 19 7.69 -7.03 -17.22
CA GLU A 19 8.99 -6.63 -16.67
C GLU A 19 9.26 -7.29 -15.31
N VAL A 20 8.24 -7.28 -14.42
CA VAL A 20 8.31 -7.93 -13.10
C VAL A 20 8.46 -9.44 -13.24
N VAL A 21 7.79 -10.06 -14.23
CA VAL A 21 7.94 -11.49 -14.51
C VAL A 21 9.37 -11.83 -14.92
N ASP A 22 9.99 -11.01 -15.78
CA ASP A 22 11.37 -11.22 -16.21
C ASP A 22 12.36 -10.97 -15.07
N ASP A 23 12.15 -9.96 -14.23
CA ASP A 23 12.96 -9.71 -13.03
C ASP A 23 12.89 -10.88 -12.02
N ILE A 24 11.70 -11.40 -11.74
CA ILE A 24 11.51 -12.57 -10.86
C ILE A 24 12.30 -13.77 -11.38
N GLN A 25 12.20 -14.06 -12.67
CA GLN A 25 12.91 -15.19 -13.27
C GLN A 25 14.43 -15.02 -13.23
N GLY A 26 14.90 -13.79 -13.48
CA GLY A 26 16.31 -13.44 -13.40
C GLY A 26 16.86 -13.58 -11.98
N ARG A 27 16.25 -12.94 -11.00
CA ARG A 27 16.69 -12.96 -9.60
C ARG A 27 16.62 -14.35 -8.96
N LEU A 28 15.60 -15.12 -9.31
CA LEU A 28 15.45 -16.49 -8.82
C LEU A 28 16.22 -17.54 -9.62
N LEU A 29 16.96 -17.12 -10.65
CA LEU A 29 17.80 -17.96 -11.50
C LEU A 29 17.02 -19.17 -12.07
N PHE A 30 15.89 -18.89 -12.72
CA PHE A 30 15.09 -19.96 -13.36
C PHE A 30 15.84 -20.51 -14.57
N GLN A 31 16.04 -21.84 -14.59
CA GLN A 31 16.71 -22.52 -15.71
C GLN A 31 15.88 -22.52 -17.00
N LYS A 32 14.55 -22.52 -16.86
CA LYS A 32 13.61 -22.48 -17.95
C LYS A 32 12.56 -21.41 -17.69
N LYS A 33 12.26 -20.60 -18.69
CA LYS A 33 11.21 -19.57 -18.64
C LYS A 33 9.82 -20.22 -18.77
N ASN A 34 9.32 -20.85 -17.71
CA ASN A 34 7.97 -21.39 -17.65
C ASN A 34 7.04 -20.34 -17.02
N VAL A 35 6.24 -19.70 -17.83
CA VAL A 35 5.28 -18.67 -17.36
C VAL A 35 3.86 -19.11 -17.71
N PHE A 36 3.04 -19.32 -16.69
CA PHE A 36 1.62 -19.61 -16.84
C PHE A 36 0.82 -18.34 -16.59
N ARG A 37 0.16 -17.83 -17.61
CA ARG A 37 -0.67 -16.62 -17.51
C ARG A 37 -2.14 -16.97 -17.66
N LYS A 38 -2.98 -16.36 -16.82
CA LYS A 38 -4.43 -16.41 -16.94
C LYS A 38 -4.97 -15.00 -17.15
N SER A 39 -6.03 -14.85 -17.92
CA SER A 39 -6.70 -13.56 -18.10
C SER A 39 -7.19 -13.01 -16.77
N PHE A 40 -7.04 -11.70 -16.58
CA PHE A 40 -7.60 -10.97 -15.44
C PHE A 40 -9.09 -10.69 -15.58
N VAL A 41 -9.68 -10.97 -16.74
CA VAL A 41 -11.10 -10.74 -16.99
C VAL A 41 -11.95 -11.64 -16.11
N ARG A 42 -12.80 -11.03 -15.30
CA ARG A 42 -13.74 -11.67 -14.38
C ARG A 42 -15.15 -11.30 -14.82
N PRO A 43 -15.82 -12.13 -15.66
CA PRO A 43 -17.14 -11.78 -16.22
C PRO A 43 -18.24 -11.64 -15.16
N ASN A 44 -18.02 -12.23 -13.98
CA ASN A 44 -18.93 -12.17 -12.85
C ASN A 44 -18.69 -10.97 -11.92
N LEU A 45 -17.61 -10.20 -12.11
CA LEU A 45 -17.23 -9.06 -11.26
C LEU A 45 -17.39 -7.75 -12.02
N ALA A 46 -18.31 -6.91 -11.55
CA ALA A 46 -18.51 -5.58 -12.10
C ALA A 46 -17.68 -4.55 -11.32
N TYR A 47 -16.85 -3.80 -12.03
CA TYR A 47 -16.08 -2.68 -11.50
C TYR A 47 -16.86 -1.38 -11.70
N ILE A 48 -17.12 -0.65 -10.63
CA ILE A 48 -17.94 0.55 -10.62
C ILE A 48 -17.18 1.68 -9.91
N VAL A 49 -17.08 2.83 -10.56
CA VAL A 49 -16.63 4.07 -9.90
C VAL A 49 -17.86 4.95 -9.72
N ARG A 50 -18.11 5.38 -8.49
CA ARG A 50 -19.25 6.24 -8.16
C ARG A 50 -18.77 7.52 -7.49
N ARG A 51 -19.06 8.65 -8.12
CA ARG A 51 -18.85 9.97 -7.53
C ARG A 51 -19.97 10.30 -6.55
N THR A 52 -19.62 10.75 -5.37
CA THR A 52 -20.55 11.13 -4.31
C THR A 52 -19.85 12.01 -3.27
N GLU A 53 -20.53 13.05 -2.83
CA GLU A 53 -20.04 13.87 -1.70
C GLU A 53 -20.39 13.23 -0.35
N ASP A 54 -21.41 12.38 -0.31
CA ASP A 54 -21.76 11.59 0.89
C ASP A 54 -21.37 10.12 0.69
N LYS A 55 -20.11 9.81 1.00
CA LYS A 55 -19.59 8.43 0.92
C LYS A 55 -20.28 7.50 1.91
N LEU A 56 -20.58 7.95 3.12
CA LEU A 56 -21.16 7.08 4.16
C LEU A 56 -22.62 6.74 3.88
N GLY A 57 -23.45 7.71 3.50
CA GLY A 57 -24.82 7.45 3.09
C GLY A 57 -24.88 6.59 1.84
N THR A 58 -23.99 6.85 0.85
CA THR A 58 -23.89 6.01 -0.35
C THR A 58 -23.45 4.58 -0.02
N LEU A 59 -22.49 4.40 0.90
CA LEU A 59 -22.07 3.08 1.39
C LEU A 59 -23.25 2.31 2.00
N ALA A 60 -23.98 2.93 2.94
CA ALA A 60 -25.13 2.31 3.58
C ALA A 60 -26.22 1.96 2.57
N TYR A 61 -26.49 2.86 1.61
CA TYR A 61 -27.44 2.60 0.52
C TYR A 61 -27.04 1.39 -0.33
N ILE A 62 -25.78 1.30 -0.77
CA ILE A 62 -25.28 0.17 -1.58
C ILE A 62 -25.37 -1.14 -0.79
N LEU A 63 -24.95 -1.13 0.47
CA LEU A 63 -25.05 -2.30 1.36
C LEU A 63 -26.51 -2.72 1.58
N GLY A 64 -27.45 -1.78 1.64
CA GLY A 64 -28.88 -2.06 1.72
C GLY A 64 -29.45 -2.72 0.45
N LYS A 65 -28.88 -2.43 -0.73
CA LYS A 65 -29.34 -2.96 -2.03
C LYS A 65 -28.68 -4.27 -2.45
N VAL A 66 -27.44 -4.51 -2.04
CA VAL A 66 -26.68 -5.71 -2.41
C VAL A 66 -26.55 -6.62 -1.20
N PRO A 67 -27.34 -7.70 -1.10
CA PRO A 67 -27.23 -8.63 0.03
C PRO A 67 -25.95 -9.46 -0.05
N GLY A 68 -25.60 -10.09 1.08
CA GLY A 68 -24.43 -10.96 1.19
C GLY A 68 -23.24 -10.29 1.86
N THR A 69 -22.14 -11.02 1.96
CA THR A 69 -20.92 -10.60 2.66
C THR A 69 -20.20 -9.50 1.91
N ALA A 70 -19.67 -8.51 2.63
CA ALA A 70 -18.97 -7.39 2.06
C ALA A 70 -17.65 -7.10 2.79
N ILE A 71 -16.72 -6.50 2.04
CA ILE A 71 -15.50 -5.87 2.55
C ILE A 71 -15.56 -4.39 2.21
N VAL A 72 -15.24 -3.53 3.15
CA VAL A 72 -15.12 -2.09 2.95
C VAL A 72 -13.69 -1.68 3.29
N TYR A 73 -12.96 -1.17 2.32
CA TYR A 73 -11.60 -0.68 2.51
C TYR A 73 -11.59 0.79 2.87
N ALA A 74 -10.86 1.11 3.93
CA ALA A 74 -10.64 2.47 4.44
C ALA A 74 -9.15 2.66 4.78
N ARG A 75 -8.63 3.85 4.56
CA ARG A 75 -7.20 4.16 4.57
C ARG A 75 -6.53 4.02 5.94
N ASN A 76 -7.22 4.36 7.01
CA ASN A 76 -6.61 4.42 8.33
C ASN A 76 -7.42 3.67 9.39
N ARG A 77 -6.72 3.33 10.49
CA ARG A 77 -7.28 2.53 11.59
C ARG A 77 -8.49 3.20 12.26
N LYS A 78 -8.46 4.51 12.43
CA LYS A 78 -9.53 5.28 13.07
C LYS A 78 -10.79 5.22 12.21
N LEU A 79 -10.67 5.49 10.92
CA LEU A 79 -11.79 5.46 9.99
C LEU A 79 -12.44 4.07 9.89
N THR A 80 -11.66 2.97 9.93
CA THR A 80 -12.25 1.62 9.92
C THR A 80 -13.21 1.41 11.07
N LYS A 81 -12.87 1.87 12.27
CA LYS A 81 -13.71 1.77 13.45
C LYS A 81 -14.94 2.68 13.36
N GLU A 82 -14.76 3.92 12.96
CA GLU A 82 -15.85 4.91 12.80
C GLU A 82 -16.90 4.44 11.80
N VAL A 83 -16.46 3.93 10.65
CA VAL A 83 -17.35 3.39 9.60
C VAL A 83 -18.08 2.13 10.09
N ALA A 84 -17.40 1.23 10.80
CA ALA A 84 -18.06 0.05 11.35
C ALA A 84 -19.17 0.43 12.36
N ILE A 85 -18.90 1.40 13.24
CA ILE A 85 -19.91 1.93 14.19
C ILE A 85 -21.08 2.58 13.45
N PHE A 86 -20.80 3.40 12.44
CA PHE A 86 -21.85 4.02 11.61
C PHE A 86 -22.76 2.97 10.94
N LEU A 87 -22.17 1.91 10.38
CA LEU A 87 -22.93 0.82 9.79
C LEU A 87 -23.79 0.08 10.81
N GLN A 88 -23.27 -0.19 12.00
CA GLN A 88 -24.02 -0.82 13.11
C GLN A 88 -25.21 0.05 13.53
N GLN A 89 -25.01 1.37 13.66
CA GLN A 89 -26.08 2.33 13.96
C GLN A 89 -27.13 2.39 12.84
N SER A 90 -26.74 2.11 11.62
CA SER A 90 -27.61 1.98 10.46
C SER A 90 -28.29 0.60 10.33
N GLY A 91 -28.18 -0.28 11.34
CA GLY A 91 -28.78 -1.62 11.33
C GLY A 91 -28.04 -2.65 10.47
N ILE A 92 -26.80 -2.36 10.06
CA ILE A 92 -25.99 -3.27 9.25
C ILE A 92 -24.95 -3.95 10.14
N SER A 93 -24.95 -5.29 10.20
CA SER A 93 -23.96 -6.06 10.96
C SER A 93 -22.57 -5.82 10.36
N ALA A 94 -21.71 -5.12 11.11
CA ALA A 94 -20.38 -4.73 10.70
C ALA A 94 -19.36 -4.90 11.83
N ASP A 95 -18.10 -5.13 11.48
CA ASP A 95 -16.96 -5.13 12.38
C ASP A 95 -15.76 -4.48 11.67
N PHE A 96 -14.67 -4.21 12.38
CA PHE A 96 -13.50 -3.56 11.79
C PHE A 96 -12.25 -4.42 11.94
N PHE A 97 -11.26 -4.20 11.05
CA PHE A 97 -10.01 -4.93 11.04
C PHE A 97 -8.84 -4.03 10.60
N HIS A 98 -7.74 -4.05 11.36
CA HIS A 98 -6.51 -3.34 11.00
C HIS A 98 -5.27 -3.98 11.66
N ALA A 99 -4.08 -3.64 11.20
CA ALA A 99 -2.82 -4.22 11.68
C ALA A 99 -2.60 -4.02 13.20
N GLY A 100 -3.09 -2.93 13.78
CA GLY A 100 -2.95 -2.60 15.20
C GLY A 100 -3.84 -3.37 16.18
N LEU A 101 -4.69 -4.30 15.72
CA LEU A 101 -5.43 -5.22 16.59
C LEU A 101 -4.51 -6.30 17.13
N SER A 102 -4.81 -6.81 18.33
CA SER A 102 -4.14 -7.98 18.87
C SER A 102 -4.34 -9.22 17.96
N ARG A 103 -3.51 -10.23 18.16
CA ARG A 103 -3.63 -11.47 17.40
C ARG A 103 -4.98 -12.16 17.63
N GLU A 104 -5.44 -12.17 18.86
CA GLU A 104 -6.72 -12.76 19.28
C GLU A 104 -7.88 -12.02 18.65
N GLU A 105 -7.92 -10.70 18.71
CA GLU A 105 -8.96 -9.87 18.07
C GLU A 105 -9.02 -10.10 16.56
N LYS A 106 -7.86 -10.16 15.89
CA LYS A 106 -7.80 -10.46 14.45
C LYS A 106 -8.46 -11.79 14.12
N VAL A 107 -8.13 -12.85 14.86
CA VAL A 107 -8.70 -14.19 14.67
C VAL A 107 -10.20 -14.19 14.91
N ILE A 108 -10.67 -13.61 16.00
CA ILE A 108 -12.10 -13.56 16.35
C ILE A 108 -12.91 -12.82 15.27
N ARG A 109 -12.51 -11.61 14.90
CA ARG A 109 -13.23 -10.79 13.91
C ARG A 109 -13.23 -11.42 12.53
N GLN A 110 -12.10 -11.98 12.11
CA GLN A 110 -11.99 -12.69 10.84
C GLN A 110 -12.88 -13.95 10.82
N SER A 111 -12.89 -14.72 11.90
CA SER A 111 -13.73 -15.93 12.00
C SER A 111 -15.22 -15.59 11.95
N ARG A 112 -15.66 -14.59 12.72
CA ARG A 112 -17.06 -14.12 12.71
C ARG A 112 -17.51 -13.71 11.31
N TRP A 113 -16.65 -12.98 10.58
CA TRP A 113 -16.95 -12.59 9.22
C TRP A 113 -16.92 -13.77 8.24
N LYS A 114 -15.97 -14.70 8.38
CA LYS A 114 -15.94 -15.93 7.56
C LYS A 114 -17.17 -16.80 7.76
N ASN A 115 -17.66 -16.91 8.97
CA ASN A 115 -18.82 -17.73 9.36
C ASN A 115 -20.17 -17.02 9.11
N ASN A 116 -20.16 -15.83 8.51
CA ASN A 116 -21.37 -15.00 8.28
C ASN A 116 -22.08 -14.52 9.57
N GLU A 117 -21.42 -14.57 10.74
CA GLU A 117 -21.90 -13.96 11.98
C GLU A 117 -21.77 -12.42 11.94
N CYS A 118 -20.85 -11.92 11.11
CA CYS A 118 -20.71 -10.53 10.77
C CYS A 118 -20.77 -10.40 9.25
N ARG A 119 -21.64 -9.52 8.75
CA ARG A 119 -21.86 -9.35 7.30
C ARG A 119 -20.78 -8.51 6.63
N VAL A 120 -20.37 -7.41 7.26
CA VAL A 120 -19.45 -6.41 6.69
C VAL A 120 -18.21 -6.34 7.53
N ILE A 121 -17.05 -6.44 6.90
CA ILE A 121 -15.77 -6.11 7.54
C ILE A 121 -15.23 -4.80 6.96
N VAL A 122 -15.01 -3.81 7.81
CA VAL A 122 -14.38 -2.54 7.43
C VAL A 122 -12.90 -2.64 7.78
N ALA A 123 -12.02 -2.52 6.80
CA ALA A 123 -10.62 -2.86 7.00
C ALA A 123 -9.65 -1.92 6.29
N THR A 124 -8.42 -1.87 6.78
CA THR A 124 -7.29 -1.38 6.01
C THR A 124 -6.78 -2.50 5.08
N ASN A 125 -5.80 -2.20 4.20
CA ASN A 125 -5.12 -3.17 3.35
C ASN A 125 -4.52 -4.37 4.11
N ALA A 126 -4.33 -4.25 5.45
CA ALA A 126 -3.92 -5.37 6.30
C ALA A 126 -4.91 -6.55 6.29
N PHE A 127 -6.17 -6.33 5.87
CA PHE A 127 -7.17 -7.38 5.70
C PHE A 127 -7.10 -7.93 4.28
N GLY A 128 -6.17 -8.83 4.05
CA GLY A 128 -5.97 -9.28 2.67
C GLY A 128 -5.23 -10.59 2.57
N MET A 129 -4.02 -10.68 3.08
CA MET A 129 -3.21 -11.89 2.96
C MET A 129 -3.88 -13.10 3.63
N GLY A 130 -4.01 -14.20 2.88
CA GLY A 130 -4.59 -15.45 3.40
C GLY A 130 -6.11 -15.45 3.59
N ILE A 131 -6.83 -14.42 3.14
CA ILE A 131 -8.30 -14.42 3.17
C ILE A 131 -8.83 -15.10 1.93
N ASP A 132 -9.44 -16.26 2.14
CA ASP A 132 -10.21 -16.98 1.13
C ASP A 132 -11.63 -17.17 1.63
N LYS A 133 -12.56 -16.37 1.07
CA LYS A 133 -14.00 -16.45 1.25
C LYS A 133 -14.65 -16.31 -0.13
N PRO A 134 -15.23 -17.37 -0.68
CA PRO A 134 -15.68 -17.36 -2.07
C PRO A 134 -16.92 -16.51 -2.31
N ASP A 135 -17.77 -16.34 -1.31
CA ASP A 135 -19.10 -15.75 -1.39
C ASP A 135 -19.14 -14.24 -1.05
N VAL A 136 -18.04 -13.53 -1.16
CA VAL A 136 -18.02 -12.06 -1.02
C VAL A 136 -18.77 -11.44 -2.20
N ARG A 137 -19.85 -10.72 -1.91
CA ARG A 137 -20.69 -10.09 -2.96
C ARG A 137 -20.24 -8.68 -3.30
N LEU A 138 -19.56 -8.01 -2.36
CA LEU A 138 -19.29 -6.59 -2.52
C LEU A 138 -17.93 -6.25 -1.89
N VAL A 139 -17.09 -5.59 -2.65
CA VAL A 139 -15.90 -4.89 -2.17
C VAL A 139 -16.09 -3.41 -2.44
N ILE A 140 -16.00 -2.58 -1.40
CA ILE A 140 -16.15 -1.13 -1.52
C ILE A 140 -14.86 -0.44 -1.05
N HIS A 141 -14.37 0.49 -1.86
CA HIS A 141 -13.28 1.38 -1.49
C HIS A 141 -13.83 2.75 -1.12
N LEU A 142 -13.69 3.13 0.14
CA LEU A 142 -14.00 4.49 0.63
C LEU A 142 -12.90 5.48 0.30
N ASP A 143 -11.67 4.98 0.28
CA ASP A 143 -10.47 5.71 -0.11
C ASP A 143 -9.83 5.02 -1.30
N MET A 144 -9.19 5.79 -2.18
CA MET A 144 -8.48 5.24 -3.32
C MET A 144 -7.27 4.43 -2.85
N PRO A 145 -7.08 3.19 -3.35
CA PRO A 145 -5.86 2.41 -3.13
C PRO A 145 -4.61 3.13 -3.63
N GLU A 146 -3.46 2.68 -3.18
CA GLU A 146 -2.18 3.31 -3.54
C GLU A 146 -1.75 3.01 -4.98
N SER A 147 -2.18 1.86 -5.50
CA SER A 147 -1.87 1.44 -6.88
C SER A 147 -3.04 0.69 -7.51
N LEU A 148 -2.97 0.49 -8.83
CA LEU A 148 -3.93 -0.35 -9.56
C LEU A 148 -3.78 -1.82 -9.16
N GLU A 149 -2.57 -2.26 -8.85
CA GLU A 149 -2.26 -3.61 -8.39
C GLU A 149 -2.96 -3.90 -7.06
N GLU A 150 -2.86 -2.98 -6.10
CA GLU A 150 -3.56 -3.06 -4.82
C GLU A 150 -5.08 -3.10 -5.03
N TYR A 151 -5.59 -2.17 -5.86
CA TYR A 151 -7.02 -2.17 -6.21
C TYR A 151 -7.48 -3.51 -6.78
N PHE A 152 -6.74 -4.10 -7.73
CA PHE A 152 -7.09 -5.40 -8.31
C PHE A 152 -7.03 -6.54 -7.30
N GLN A 153 -6.03 -6.55 -6.42
CA GLN A 153 -5.92 -7.56 -5.36
C GLN A 153 -7.08 -7.48 -4.38
N GLU A 154 -7.50 -6.28 -3.99
CA GLU A 154 -8.60 -6.04 -3.06
C GLU A 154 -9.96 -6.31 -3.73
N ALA A 155 -10.24 -5.72 -4.87
CA ALA A 155 -11.45 -5.93 -5.65
C ALA A 155 -11.63 -7.40 -6.05
N GLY A 156 -10.53 -8.08 -6.39
CA GLY A 156 -10.51 -9.50 -6.78
C GLY A 156 -10.93 -10.48 -5.68
N ARG A 157 -11.15 -10.01 -4.45
CA ARG A 157 -11.72 -10.83 -3.35
C ARG A 157 -13.21 -11.09 -3.54
N ALA A 158 -13.90 -10.25 -4.32
CA ALA A 158 -15.32 -10.44 -4.61
C ALA A 158 -15.56 -11.55 -5.65
N GLY A 159 -16.61 -12.34 -5.45
CA GLY A 159 -17.15 -13.28 -6.43
C GLY A 159 -16.22 -14.43 -6.82
N ARG A 160 -15.41 -14.95 -5.91
CA ARG A 160 -14.55 -16.11 -6.19
C ARG A 160 -15.32 -17.39 -6.49
N ASP A 161 -16.58 -17.44 -6.06
CA ASP A 161 -17.53 -18.51 -6.38
C ASP A 161 -18.16 -18.40 -7.79
N SER A 162 -17.65 -17.50 -8.63
CA SER A 162 -18.14 -17.20 -9.97
C SER A 162 -19.57 -16.62 -10.03
N ARG A 163 -20.19 -16.32 -8.90
CA ARG A 163 -21.47 -15.60 -8.86
C ARG A 163 -21.25 -14.09 -9.01
N LYS A 164 -22.29 -13.39 -9.47
CA LYS A 164 -22.25 -11.93 -9.65
C LYS A 164 -21.81 -11.22 -8.38
N ALA A 165 -20.82 -10.36 -8.52
CA ALA A 165 -20.25 -9.55 -7.46
C ALA A 165 -19.85 -8.17 -7.97
N PHE A 166 -19.62 -7.24 -7.06
CA PHE A 166 -19.33 -5.85 -7.40
C PHE A 166 -18.11 -5.36 -6.64
N ALA A 167 -17.25 -4.61 -7.34
CA ALA A 167 -16.20 -3.80 -6.77
C ALA A 167 -16.54 -2.33 -7.01
N VAL A 168 -16.77 -1.57 -5.94
CA VAL A 168 -17.23 -0.18 -6.02
C VAL A 168 -16.19 0.73 -5.40
N ALA A 169 -15.71 1.71 -6.16
CA ALA A 169 -14.88 2.79 -5.65
C ALA A 169 -15.75 4.05 -5.46
N LEU A 170 -15.81 4.56 -4.24
CA LEU A 170 -16.50 5.80 -3.90
C LEU A 170 -15.53 6.96 -3.94
N CYS A 171 -15.76 7.91 -4.83
CA CYS A 171 -14.87 9.04 -5.05
C CYS A 171 -15.58 10.36 -4.80
N THR A 172 -14.86 11.32 -4.24
CA THR A 172 -15.21 12.75 -4.21
C THR A 172 -14.35 13.52 -5.20
N ASP A 173 -14.68 14.75 -5.48
CA ASP A 173 -13.81 15.59 -6.32
C ASP A 173 -12.47 15.91 -5.62
N THR A 174 -12.46 15.93 -4.29
CA THR A 174 -11.24 16.14 -3.49
C THR A 174 -10.28 14.94 -3.53
N ASP A 175 -10.76 13.73 -3.77
CA ASP A 175 -9.88 12.54 -3.86
C ASP A 175 -8.85 12.66 -5.00
N SER A 176 -9.24 13.26 -6.13
CA SER A 176 -8.32 13.50 -7.24
C SER A 176 -7.20 14.48 -6.87
N PHE A 177 -7.54 15.51 -6.07
CA PHE A 177 -6.55 16.45 -5.56
C PHE A 177 -5.57 15.78 -4.58
N HIS A 178 -6.09 15.00 -3.64
CA HIS A 178 -5.26 14.27 -2.69
C HIS A 178 -4.37 13.23 -3.36
N LEU A 179 -4.87 12.55 -4.39
CA LEU A 179 -4.09 11.59 -5.15
C LEU A 179 -2.93 12.28 -5.89
N ARG A 180 -3.21 13.41 -6.57
CA ARG A 180 -2.15 14.20 -7.25
C ARG A 180 -1.11 14.68 -6.26
N LYS A 181 -1.54 15.30 -5.16
CA LYS A 181 -0.61 15.75 -4.11
C LYS A 181 0.28 14.62 -3.61
N ARG A 182 -0.27 13.43 -3.40
CA ARG A 182 0.51 12.26 -2.98
C ARG A 182 1.54 11.84 -4.03
N ILE A 183 1.16 11.86 -5.32
CA ILE A 183 2.10 11.58 -6.42
C ILE A 183 3.22 12.61 -6.45
N ASP A 184 2.89 13.91 -6.32
CA ASP A 184 3.89 14.98 -6.29
C ASP A 184 4.83 14.87 -5.08
N ASP A 185 4.32 14.43 -3.93
CA ASP A 185 5.12 14.19 -2.73
C ASP A 185 6.02 12.94 -2.88
N GLU A 186 5.53 11.86 -3.49
CA GLU A 186 6.25 10.60 -3.70
C GLU A 186 7.28 10.68 -4.83
N PHE A 187 6.98 11.48 -5.87
CA PHE A 187 7.84 11.70 -7.03
C PHE A 187 8.17 13.19 -7.17
N PRO A 188 9.00 13.77 -6.27
CA PRO A 188 9.34 15.17 -6.33
C PRO A 188 10.06 15.52 -7.65
N GLU A 189 9.86 16.75 -8.11
CA GLU A 189 10.49 17.23 -9.34
C GLU A 189 12.02 17.12 -9.29
N LYS A 190 12.65 16.81 -10.42
CA LYS A 190 14.12 16.74 -10.57
C LYS A 190 14.84 17.95 -9.96
N LYS A 191 14.26 19.14 -10.10
CA LYS A 191 14.80 20.38 -9.53
C LYS A 191 14.85 20.35 -8.00
N LEU A 192 13.84 19.77 -7.35
CA LEU A 192 13.82 19.62 -5.91
C LEU A 192 14.82 18.55 -5.45
N ILE A 193 14.92 17.44 -6.17
CA ILE A 193 15.90 16.38 -5.88
C ILE A 193 17.32 16.94 -5.95
N GLY A 194 17.63 17.74 -6.99
CA GLY A 194 18.92 18.43 -7.12
C GLY A 194 19.20 19.37 -5.95
N LYS A 195 18.21 20.19 -5.55
CA LYS A 195 18.35 21.08 -4.39
C LYS A 195 18.57 20.32 -3.07
N VAL A 196 17.89 19.18 -2.89
CA VAL A 196 18.10 18.33 -1.70
C VAL A 196 19.53 17.79 -1.69
N TYR A 197 20.03 17.34 -2.85
CA TYR A 197 21.41 16.84 -2.99
C TYR A 197 22.45 17.94 -2.67
N GLU A 198 22.29 19.15 -3.23
CA GLU A 198 23.15 20.32 -2.94
C GLU A 198 23.09 20.67 -1.45
N ALA A 199 21.88 20.74 -0.87
CA ALA A 199 21.67 21.06 0.53
C ALA A 199 22.29 20.03 1.49
N LEU A 200 22.35 18.76 1.11
CA LEU A 200 23.09 17.73 1.87
C LEU A 200 24.59 18.02 1.88
N GLY A 201 25.16 18.43 0.74
CA GLY A 201 26.57 18.85 0.65
C GLY A 201 26.89 20.02 1.57
N ASP A 202 26.02 21.03 1.56
CA ASP A 202 26.14 22.21 2.45
C ASP A 202 25.97 21.84 3.92
N TYR A 203 25.00 21.02 4.25
CA TYR A 203 24.70 20.56 5.62
C TYR A 203 25.90 19.83 6.24
N PHE A 204 26.52 18.92 5.47
CA PHE A 204 27.71 18.20 5.90
C PHE A 204 29.03 18.98 5.65
N ARG A 205 28.95 20.18 5.05
CA ARG A 205 30.13 21.01 4.67
C ARG A 205 31.11 20.26 3.78
N ILE A 206 30.62 19.52 2.81
CA ILE A 206 31.40 18.75 1.86
C ILE A 206 31.86 19.68 0.74
N GLN A 207 33.16 19.71 0.46
CA GLN A 207 33.69 20.44 -0.70
C GLN A 207 33.53 19.62 -1.97
N GLU A 208 33.40 20.29 -3.10
CA GLU A 208 33.27 19.64 -4.41
C GLU A 208 34.43 18.67 -4.66
N GLY A 209 34.08 17.43 -5.06
CA GLY A 209 35.06 16.35 -5.25
C GLY A 209 35.52 15.65 -3.96
N GLN A 210 34.94 15.97 -2.80
CA GLN A 210 35.19 15.30 -1.53
C GLN A 210 33.96 14.56 -1.02
N GLY A 211 34.13 13.80 0.06
CA GLY A 211 32.99 13.13 0.73
C GLY A 211 32.69 11.73 0.23
N LYS A 212 33.31 11.28 -0.85
CA LYS A 212 33.07 9.93 -1.38
C LYS A 212 33.49 8.87 -0.35
N ASP A 213 32.60 7.86 -0.20
CA ASP A 213 32.79 6.72 0.73
C ASP A 213 32.90 7.10 2.22
N ILE A 214 32.54 8.34 2.59
CA ILE A 214 32.49 8.80 3.97
C ILE A 214 31.04 8.67 4.49
N VAL A 215 30.88 8.04 5.65
CA VAL A 215 29.62 7.89 6.34
C VAL A 215 29.33 9.09 7.21
N TYR A 216 28.24 9.78 6.98
CA TYR A 216 27.77 10.91 7.78
C TYR A 216 26.56 10.51 8.61
N ASN A 217 26.58 10.80 9.91
CA ASN A 217 25.39 10.69 10.75
C ASN A 217 24.45 11.85 10.43
N PHE A 218 23.15 11.56 10.36
CA PHE A 218 22.16 12.44 9.77
C PHE A 218 20.91 12.57 10.65
N GLU A 219 20.64 13.78 11.08
CA GLU A 219 19.40 14.10 11.81
C GLU A 219 18.39 14.72 10.85
N LEU A 220 17.44 13.89 10.38
CA LEU A 220 16.42 14.30 9.40
C LEU A 220 15.62 15.51 9.86
N THR A 221 15.23 15.56 11.14
CA THR A 221 14.43 16.66 11.70
C THR A 221 15.19 17.98 11.69
N ASP A 222 16.51 17.94 11.98
CA ASP A 222 17.37 19.10 11.90
C ASP A 222 17.58 19.57 10.46
N PHE A 223 17.80 18.64 9.55
CA PHE A 223 17.92 18.96 8.12
C PHE A 223 16.66 19.60 7.54
N TYR A 224 15.46 19.08 7.88
CA TYR A 224 14.19 19.67 7.42
C TYR A 224 14.00 21.09 7.92
N SER A 225 14.35 21.35 9.18
CA SER A 225 14.23 22.68 9.79
C SER A 225 15.22 23.68 9.22
N THR A 226 16.45 23.23 8.98
CA THR A 226 17.55 24.06 8.45
C THR A 226 17.32 24.45 7.00
N CYS A 227 16.91 23.50 6.16
CA CYS A 227 16.74 23.70 4.71
C CYS A 227 15.34 24.13 4.31
N GLN A 228 14.36 24.12 5.22
CA GLN A 228 12.96 24.48 4.99
C GLN A 228 12.27 23.69 3.85
N PHE A 229 12.68 22.45 3.65
CA PHE A 229 12.05 21.55 2.69
C PHE A 229 10.87 20.79 3.32
N PRO A 230 9.84 20.42 2.52
CA PRO A 230 8.78 19.55 2.99
C PRO A 230 9.32 18.16 3.38
N PRO A 231 9.11 17.68 4.61
CA PRO A 231 9.73 16.44 5.11
C PRO A 231 9.48 15.20 4.22
N LEU A 232 8.24 15.04 3.75
CA LEU A 232 7.86 13.89 2.93
C LEU A 232 8.57 13.89 1.57
N GLN A 233 8.69 15.05 0.92
CA GLN A 233 9.37 15.20 -0.36
C GLN A 233 10.89 14.98 -0.23
N VAL A 234 11.49 15.42 0.88
CA VAL A 234 12.92 15.14 1.16
C VAL A 234 13.14 13.64 1.33
N HIS A 235 12.29 12.97 2.11
CA HIS A 235 12.40 11.52 2.31
C HIS A 235 12.37 10.77 0.97
N HIS A 236 11.43 11.11 0.09
CA HIS A 236 11.37 10.50 -1.23
C HIS A 236 12.52 10.93 -2.16
N ALA A 237 12.99 12.18 -2.06
CA ALA A 237 14.17 12.62 -2.80
C ALA A 237 15.42 11.82 -2.41
N LEU A 238 15.65 11.57 -1.11
CA LEU A 238 16.74 10.73 -0.61
C LEU A 238 16.66 9.31 -1.18
N LYS A 239 15.49 8.70 -1.17
CA LYS A 239 15.27 7.36 -1.76
C LYS A 239 15.54 7.33 -3.26
N LEU A 240 15.15 8.38 -3.98
CA LEU A 240 15.42 8.48 -5.41
C LEU A 240 16.91 8.71 -5.71
N LEU A 241 17.61 9.48 -4.89
CA LEU A 241 19.06 9.65 -4.98
C LEU A 241 19.80 8.34 -4.70
N GLU A 242 19.36 7.57 -3.71
CA GLU A 242 19.89 6.23 -3.42
C GLU A 242 19.64 5.27 -4.59
N LEU A 243 18.41 5.19 -5.08
CA LEU A 243 18.04 4.33 -6.21
C LEU A 243 18.84 4.68 -7.48
N SER A 244 19.18 5.95 -7.64
CA SER A 244 19.99 6.45 -8.76
C SER A 244 21.51 6.32 -8.52
N GLY A 245 21.93 5.82 -7.36
CA GLY A 245 23.32 5.56 -7.04
C GLY A 245 24.14 6.81 -6.71
N TYR A 246 23.52 7.92 -6.32
CA TYR A 246 24.24 9.13 -5.88
C TYR A 246 24.64 9.08 -4.41
N ILE A 247 23.85 8.40 -3.58
CA ILE A 247 24.07 8.21 -2.15
C ILE A 247 23.69 6.80 -1.75
N GLU A 248 24.22 6.31 -0.62
CA GLU A 248 23.65 5.23 0.16
C GLU A 248 22.95 5.83 1.38
N TYR A 249 21.66 5.51 1.55
CA TYR A 249 20.84 6.06 2.63
C TYR A 249 20.30 4.92 3.50
N CYS A 250 20.76 4.85 4.75
CA CYS A 250 20.24 3.94 5.75
C CYS A 250 19.28 4.67 6.66
N GLU A 251 18.00 4.30 6.61
CA GLU A 251 17.02 4.73 7.63
C GLU A 251 17.42 4.13 8.98
N GLY A 252 17.52 4.96 10.03
CA GLY A 252 17.76 4.48 11.38
C GLY A 252 16.62 3.53 11.80
N MET A 253 16.94 2.42 12.44
CA MET A 253 15.96 1.49 12.96
C MET A 253 15.21 2.08 14.16
N ASP A 254 13.90 1.85 14.21
CA ASP A 254 13.00 2.26 15.29
C ASP A 254 13.48 1.84 16.70
N GLU A 255 13.03 2.59 17.69
CA GLU A 255 13.45 2.63 19.11
C GLU A 255 13.48 1.31 19.91
N SER A 256 13.16 0.17 19.31
CA SER A 256 13.14 -1.12 20.03
C SER A 256 14.37 -2.02 19.81
N SER A 257 15.29 -1.65 18.93
CA SER A 257 16.52 -2.43 18.67
C SER A 257 17.67 -1.54 18.25
N PHE A 258 18.60 -1.26 19.17
CA PHE A 258 19.89 -0.59 18.98
C PHE A 258 19.84 0.64 18.05
N GLN A 259 19.75 1.82 18.66
CA GLN A 259 19.76 3.13 17.99
C GLN A 259 21.00 3.30 17.10
N THR A 260 20.84 3.15 15.81
CA THR A 260 21.73 3.77 14.83
C THR A 260 21.00 4.96 14.24
N ALA A 261 21.54 6.16 14.36
CA ALA A 261 21.05 7.34 13.66
C ALA A 261 21.03 7.06 12.14
N PRO A 262 20.08 7.66 11.38
CA PRO A 262 20.13 7.60 9.93
C PRO A 262 21.53 7.98 9.40
N GLN A 263 21.99 7.31 8.37
CA GLN A 263 23.32 7.51 7.81
C GLN A 263 23.27 7.75 6.31
N ILE A 264 24.11 8.61 5.82
CA ILE A 264 24.30 8.88 4.38
C ILE A 264 25.76 8.69 4.01
N THR A 265 25.99 8.02 2.88
CA THR A 265 27.31 7.89 2.25
C THR A 265 27.19 8.36 0.79
N TYR A 266 28.12 9.21 0.34
CA TYR A 266 28.18 9.63 -1.06
C TYR A 266 28.91 8.59 -1.89
N THR A 267 28.36 8.24 -3.04
CA THR A 267 28.92 7.23 -3.94
C THR A 267 29.64 7.84 -5.15
N HIS A 268 29.38 9.11 -5.45
CA HIS A 268 29.98 9.86 -6.55
C HIS A 268 30.64 11.17 -6.10
#